data_fcd414c2a106cc67bc6d11cea363a53d
#
_entry.id   fcd414c2a106cc67bc6d11cea363a53d
#
_cell.length_a   1.000
_cell.length_b   1.000
_cell.length_c   1.000
_cell.angle_alpha   90.00
_cell.angle_beta   90.00
_cell.angle_gamma   90.00
#
_symmetry.space_group_name_H-M   'P 1'
#
loop_
_entity.id
_entity.type
_entity.pdbx_description
1 polymer ?
#
loop_
_entity_poly.entity_id
_entity_poly.type
_entity_poly.pdbx_seq_one_letter_code
_entity_poly.pdbx_strand_id
1 'polypeptide(L)'
;MRGVKRVIVFLAFFVCSTAFAWGEKGHYLSSEAATFGMPNDMPTFFYRSYPELIFLAFDPDRWRGAGESLDAANPPDHFLDYEYVSNLDLPADRYKFIALLNSSGTLRRHGINNTSSGFLPWKIAEMSELLTSEFRQWRFSAPGSPERAFIEHDIIHVAGVLGHFVADSANPHHTTINFNGWVLPNPQHYPTDCETHDRFETRFVSHAIDLSDVTSRLGSPTLRSDYFATALEFIRGSNALVERLYRMDRDGAFDVFRPVSPEGKAFTADRLAAGASLLRDIWWSAWRNSAKPPARR
;
A
#
# COMPACT_ATOMS: atom_id res chain seq x y z
N MET A 1 -39.16 -49.41 9.66
CA MET A 1 -39.01 -47.96 9.36
C MET A 1 -37.74 -47.42 10.00
N ARG A 2 -36.69 -47.20 9.19
CA ARG A 2 -35.40 -46.63 9.69
C ARG A 2 -35.42 -45.13 9.44
N GLY A 3 -35.43 -44.34 10.49
CA GLY A 3 -35.42 -42.89 10.42
C GLY A 3 -34.02 -42.38 10.00
N VAL A 4 -33.95 -41.66 8.87
CA VAL A 4 -32.76 -40.96 8.43
C VAL A 4 -32.63 -39.68 9.25
N LYS A 5 -31.61 -39.61 10.13
CA LYS A 5 -31.25 -38.38 10.81
C LYS A 5 -30.58 -37.46 9.80
N ARG A 6 -31.24 -36.37 9.40
CA ARG A 6 -30.61 -35.28 8.64
C ARG A 6 -29.70 -34.50 9.55
N VAL A 7 -28.38 -34.58 9.33
CA VAL A 7 -27.42 -33.67 9.94
C VAL A 7 -27.44 -32.37 9.13
N ILE A 8 -27.97 -31.31 9.74
CA ILE A 8 -27.92 -29.95 9.19
C ILE A 8 -26.55 -29.40 9.61
N VAL A 9 -25.60 -29.32 8.65
CA VAL A 9 -24.34 -28.62 8.84
C VAL A 9 -24.62 -27.13 8.64
N PHE A 10 -24.62 -26.37 9.74
CA PHE A 10 -24.59 -24.91 9.67
C PHE A 10 -23.18 -24.50 9.21
N LEU A 11 -23.03 -24.10 7.95
CA LEU A 11 -21.89 -23.32 7.51
C LEU A 11 -22.07 -21.90 8.08
N ALA A 12 -21.37 -21.60 9.17
CA ALA A 12 -21.23 -20.23 9.62
C ALA A 12 -20.30 -19.52 8.61
N PHE A 13 -20.87 -18.71 7.73
CA PHE A 13 -20.10 -17.74 6.96
C PHE A 13 -19.62 -16.67 7.95
N PHE A 14 -18.37 -16.74 8.37
CA PHE A 14 -17.70 -15.61 8.99
C PHE A 14 -17.52 -14.54 7.91
N VAL A 15 -18.35 -13.50 7.95
CA VAL A 15 -18.12 -12.29 7.18
C VAL A 15 -16.98 -11.54 7.89
N CYS A 16 -15.75 -11.71 7.43
CA CYS A 16 -14.67 -10.85 7.86
C CYS A 16 -15.04 -9.41 7.53
N SER A 17 -15.08 -8.55 8.55
CA SER A 17 -15.24 -7.11 8.37
C SER A 17 -14.10 -6.58 7.49
N THR A 18 -14.40 -5.56 6.67
CA THR A 18 -13.42 -4.88 5.83
C THR A 18 -12.24 -4.42 6.69
N ALA A 19 -11.06 -5.00 6.44
CA ALA A 19 -9.84 -4.53 7.05
C ALA A 19 -9.49 -3.14 6.50
N PHE A 20 -8.99 -2.26 7.35
CA PHE A 20 -8.45 -0.97 6.97
C PHE A 20 -6.99 -1.18 6.55
N ALA A 21 -6.46 -0.34 5.66
CA ALA A 21 -5.03 -0.18 5.38
C ALA A 21 -4.26 0.19 6.67
N TRP A 22 -2.93 0.37 6.63
CA TRP A 22 -2.24 0.90 7.80
C TRP A 22 -3.14 1.90 8.52
N GLY A 23 -3.48 1.69 9.79
CA GLY A 23 -4.34 2.61 10.51
C GLY A 23 -3.82 4.06 10.40
N GLU A 24 -4.65 5.06 10.65
CA GLU A 24 -4.31 6.48 10.44
C GLU A 24 -2.90 6.85 10.91
N LYS A 25 -2.48 6.38 12.10
CA LYS A 25 -1.12 6.61 12.64
C LYS A 25 -0.03 6.02 11.76
N GLY A 26 -0.24 4.82 11.18
CA GLY A 26 0.75 4.17 10.35
C GLY A 26 1.00 4.92 9.04
N HIS A 27 -0.07 5.38 8.37
CA HIS A 27 0.04 6.23 7.17
C HIS A 27 0.75 7.55 7.48
N TYR A 28 0.40 8.20 8.59
CA TYR A 28 1.07 9.44 9.01
C TYR A 28 2.55 9.23 9.29
N LEU A 29 2.91 8.20 10.06
CA LEU A 29 4.30 7.88 10.37
C LEU A 29 5.12 7.57 9.13
N SER A 30 4.57 6.80 8.17
CA SER A 30 5.25 6.48 6.91
C SER A 30 5.48 7.74 6.06
N SER A 31 4.45 8.59 5.90
CA SER A 31 4.54 9.82 5.12
C SER A 31 5.43 10.86 5.80
N GLU A 32 5.35 11.01 7.13
CA GLU A 32 6.22 11.91 7.88
C GLU A 32 7.68 11.46 7.79
N ALA A 33 7.96 10.16 7.99
CA ALA A 33 9.31 9.62 7.85
C ALA A 33 9.87 9.80 6.43
N ALA A 34 9.04 9.73 5.37
CA ALA A 34 9.48 9.98 4.01
C ALA A 34 10.02 11.40 3.77
N THR A 35 9.62 12.39 4.60
CA THR A 35 10.15 13.75 4.54
C THR A 35 11.58 13.85 5.07
N PHE A 36 11.99 12.89 5.92
CA PHE A 36 13.35 12.87 6.46
C PHE A 36 14.34 12.38 5.41
N GLY A 37 15.49 13.04 5.34
CA GLY A 37 16.52 12.70 4.36
C GLY A 37 16.13 12.98 2.91
N MET A 38 15.11 13.82 2.67
CA MET A 38 14.77 14.32 1.33
C MET A 38 15.96 15.05 0.71
N PRO A 39 16.36 14.73 -0.54
CA PRO A 39 17.45 15.43 -1.23
C PRO A 39 17.19 16.93 -1.38
N ASN A 40 18.21 17.77 -1.20
CA ASN A 40 18.10 19.22 -1.13
C ASN A 40 17.71 19.93 -2.44
N ASP A 41 17.58 19.20 -3.53
CA ASP A 41 17.25 19.74 -4.85
C ASP A 41 15.75 19.72 -5.18
N MET A 42 14.90 19.33 -4.23
CA MET A 42 13.44 19.46 -4.37
C MET A 42 13.00 20.93 -4.33
N PRO A 43 11.87 21.30 -4.99
CA PRO A 43 11.36 22.67 -4.92
C PRO A 43 11.01 23.09 -3.49
N THR A 44 11.26 24.38 -3.15
CA THR A 44 11.03 24.90 -1.81
C THR A 44 9.57 24.76 -1.35
N PHE A 45 8.58 24.89 -2.26
CA PHE A 45 7.17 24.73 -1.89
C PHE A 45 6.88 23.32 -1.38
N PHE A 46 7.54 22.27 -1.94
CA PHE A 46 7.36 20.89 -1.53
C PHE A 46 7.75 20.68 -0.07
N TYR A 47 8.89 21.22 0.37
CA TYR A 47 9.30 21.16 1.79
C TYR A 47 8.33 21.88 2.72
N ARG A 48 7.76 23.02 2.28
CA ARG A 48 6.80 23.78 3.07
C ARG A 48 5.47 23.08 3.24
N SER A 49 5.15 22.13 2.37
CA SER A 49 3.88 21.40 2.35
C SER A 49 3.93 20.05 3.07
N TYR A 50 4.99 19.73 3.80
CA TYR A 50 5.09 18.46 4.53
C TYR A 50 3.88 18.14 5.42
N PRO A 51 3.34 19.10 6.23
CA PRO A 51 2.14 18.80 7.02
C PRO A 51 0.93 18.39 6.18
N GLU A 52 0.75 18.99 4.99
CA GLU A 52 -0.33 18.65 4.06
C GLU A 52 -0.11 17.29 3.40
N LEU A 53 1.11 16.97 2.99
CA LEU A 53 1.48 15.64 2.47
C LEU A 53 1.17 14.53 3.46
N ILE A 54 1.48 14.74 4.75
CA ILE A 54 1.20 13.78 5.82
C ILE A 54 -0.30 13.61 6.00
N PHE A 55 -1.07 14.71 6.04
CA PHE A 55 -2.53 14.68 6.19
C PHE A 55 -3.22 13.92 5.05
N LEU A 56 -2.81 14.18 3.80
CA LEU A 56 -3.39 13.58 2.59
C LEU A 56 -3.09 12.08 2.48
N ALA A 57 -2.07 11.59 3.16
CA ALA A 57 -1.71 10.18 3.13
C ALA A 57 -2.79 9.23 3.72
N PHE A 58 -3.79 9.76 4.42
CA PHE A 58 -4.92 8.96 4.92
C PHE A 58 -6.22 9.20 4.14
N ASP A 59 -6.23 10.07 3.15
CA ASP A 59 -7.44 10.41 2.38
C ASP A 59 -8.10 9.21 1.68
N PRO A 60 -7.38 8.29 1.01
CA PRO A 60 -8.00 7.13 0.37
C PRO A 60 -8.86 6.28 1.31
N ASP A 61 -8.51 6.18 2.57
CA ASP A 61 -9.33 5.50 3.57
C ASP A 61 -10.54 6.32 4.02
N ARG A 62 -10.43 7.65 4.07
CA ARG A 62 -11.55 8.55 4.34
C ARG A 62 -12.62 8.53 3.25
N TRP A 63 -12.28 8.08 2.04
CA TRP A 63 -13.24 7.97 0.93
C TRP A 63 -14.21 6.79 1.05
N ARG A 64 -13.97 5.86 1.97
CA ARG A 64 -14.84 4.71 2.20
C ARG A 64 -16.24 5.16 2.66
N GLY A 65 -17.28 4.58 2.05
CA GLY A 65 -18.67 4.94 2.33
C GLY A 65 -19.14 6.25 1.68
N ALA A 66 -18.34 6.82 0.77
CA ALA A 66 -18.71 8.04 0.06
C ALA A 66 -19.77 7.82 -1.04
N GLY A 67 -19.88 6.60 -1.55
CA GLY A 67 -20.88 6.23 -2.54
C GLY A 67 -20.49 4.99 -3.34
N GLU A 68 -21.49 4.31 -3.90
CA GLU A 68 -21.36 3.00 -4.56
C GLU A 68 -20.22 2.95 -5.61
N SER A 69 -20.12 3.96 -6.47
CA SER A 69 -19.11 3.98 -7.53
C SER A 69 -17.69 4.08 -6.99
N LEU A 70 -17.46 4.89 -5.96
CA LEU A 70 -16.15 5.04 -5.34
C LEU A 70 -15.82 3.82 -4.48
N ASP A 71 -16.80 3.30 -3.75
CA ASP A 71 -16.65 2.09 -2.94
C ASP A 71 -16.37 0.83 -3.78
N ALA A 72 -16.75 0.84 -5.07
CA ALA A 72 -16.37 -0.21 -6.01
C ALA A 72 -14.97 -0.04 -6.62
N ALA A 73 -14.52 1.20 -6.82
CA ALA A 73 -13.28 1.52 -7.53
C ALA A 73 -12.06 1.64 -6.60
N ASN A 74 -12.22 2.23 -5.42
CA ASN A 74 -11.11 2.56 -4.54
C ASN A 74 -10.49 1.32 -3.84
N PRO A 75 -11.24 0.38 -3.25
CA PRO A 75 -10.65 -0.72 -2.49
C PRO A 75 -9.65 -1.58 -3.28
N PRO A 76 -9.87 -1.92 -4.57
CA PRO A 76 -8.89 -2.71 -5.32
C PRO A 76 -7.53 -2.03 -5.54
N ASP A 77 -7.45 -0.71 -5.40
CA ASP A 77 -6.21 0.03 -5.53
C ASP A 77 -5.28 -0.10 -4.32
N HIS A 78 -5.77 -0.64 -3.17
CA HIS A 78 -5.02 -0.75 -1.91
C HIS A 78 -4.21 -2.04 -1.77
N PHE A 79 -4.41 -3.05 -2.63
CA PHE A 79 -3.77 -4.34 -2.46
C PHE A 79 -3.39 -5.01 -3.78
N LEU A 80 -2.58 -6.05 -3.69
CA LEU A 80 -2.36 -7.05 -4.73
C LEU A 80 -2.32 -8.43 -4.08
N ASP A 81 -3.35 -9.25 -4.26
CA ASP A 81 -3.37 -10.65 -3.85
C ASP A 81 -2.43 -11.47 -4.76
N TYR A 82 -1.14 -11.42 -4.40
CA TYR A 82 -0.07 -11.89 -5.28
C TYR A 82 -0.16 -13.36 -5.62
N GLU A 83 -0.76 -14.18 -4.77
CA GLU A 83 -0.98 -15.61 -5.01
C GLU A 83 -1.81 -15.88 -6.27
N TYR A 84 -2.77 -15.02 -6.60
CA TYR A 84 -3.58 -15.16 -7.83
C TYR A 84 -2.81 -14.91 -9.11
N VAL A 85 -1.73 -14.14 -9.04
CA VAL A 85 -1.03 -13.61 -10.22
C VAL A 85 0.46 -13.94 -10.26
N SER A 86 0.98 -14.66 -9.27
CA SER A 86 2.41 -14.95 -9.10
C SER A 86 3.06 -15.67 -10.29
N ASN A 87 2.27 -16.39 -11.09
CA ASN A 87 2.70 -17.14 -12.27
C ASN A 87 2.46 -16.40 -13.60
N LEU A 88 2.05 -15.12 -13.54
CA LEU A 88 1.77 -14.30 -14.71
C LEU A 88 2.89 -13.27 -14.93
N ASP A 89 3.17 -12.98 -16.21
CA ASP A 89 3.99 -11.83 -16.59
C ASP A 89 3.10 -10.58 -16.62
N LEU A 90 3.18 -9.77 -15.58
CA LEU A 90 2.25 -8.66 -15.34
C LEU A 90 2.62 -7.45 -16.21
N PRO A 91 1.75 -7.01 -17.14
CA PRO A 91 1.99 -5.82 -17.95
C PRO A 91 1.83 -4.55 -17.11
N ALA A 92 2.61 -3.50 -17.40
CA ALA A 92 2.49 -2.20 -16.75
C ALA A 92 1.17 -1.44 -17.06
N ASP A 93 0.46 -1.84 -18.09
CA ASP A 93 -0.84 -1.29 -18.47
C ASP A 93 -1.95 -2.04 -17.71
N ARG A 94 -2.72 -1.34 -16.86
CA ARG A 94 -3.82 -1.89 -16.05
C ARG A 94 -4.88 -2.61 -16.91
N TYR A 95 -5.24 -2.06 -18.06
CA TYR A 95 -6.26 -2.66 -18.92
C TYR A 95 -5.76 -3.91 -19.64
N LYS A 96 -4.46 -3.97 -20.00
CA LYS A 96 -3.82 -5.19 -20.49
C LYS A 96 -3.75 -6.26 -19.40
N PHE A 97 -3.53 -5.87 -18.15
CA PHE A 97 -3.59 -6.79 -17.02
C PHE A 97 -5.00 -7.38 -16.84
N ILE A 98 -6.05 -6.57 -16.88
CA ILE A 98 -7.43 -7.06 -16.85
C ILE A 98 -7.71 -8.02 -18.00
N ALA A 99 -7.25 -7.72 -19.21
CA ALA A 99 -7.37 -8.62 -20.36
C ALA A 99 -6.60 -9.94 -20.16
N LEU A 100 -5.41 -9.87 -19.53
CA LEU A 100 -4.62 -11.05 -19.17
C LEU A 100 -5.34 -11.91 -18.13
N LEU A 101 -5.93 -11.35 -17.08
CA LEU A 101 -6.73 -12.09 -16.10
C LEU A 101 -7.87 -12.87 -16.77
N ASN A 102 -8.57 -12.23 -17.71
CA ASN A 102 -9.66 -12.87 -18.44
C ASN A 102 -9.16 -14.02 -19.35
N SER A 103 -8.05 -13.82 -20.05
CA SER A 103 -7.53 -14.79 -21.03
C SER A 103 -6.74 -15.94 -20.40
N SER A 104 -6.07 -15.73 -19.28
CA SER A 104 -5.24 -16.75 -18.60
C SER A 104 -6.03 -17.84 -17.89
N GLY A 105 -7.34 -17.67 -17.73
CA GLY A 105 -8.19 -18.56 -16.95
C GLY A 105 -8.04 -18.39 -15.43
N THR A 106 -7.29 -17.40 -14.97
CA THR A 106 -7.07 -17.09 -13.53
C THR A 106 -8.38 -16.85 -12.80
N LEU A 107 -9.27 -16.02 -13.36
CA LEU A 107 -10.56 -15.69 -12.75
C LEU A 107 -11.39 -16.96 -12.47
N ARG A 108 -11.49 -17.85 -13.46
CA ARG A 108 -12.24 -19.11 -13.33
C ARG A 108 -11.56 -20.08 -12.36
N ARG A 109 -10.22 -20.19 -12.40
CA ARG A 109 -9.46 -21.12 -11.55
C ARG A 109 -9.62 -20.78 -10.07
N HIS A 110 -9.67 -19.52 -9.74
CA HIS A 110 -9.76 -19.02 -8.36
C HIS A 110 -11.17 -18.59 -7.94
N GLY A 111 -12.14 -18.55 -8.85
CA GLY A 111 -13.51 -18.12 -8.57
C GLY A 111 -13.62 -16.62 -8.23
N ILE A 112 -12.77 -15.80 -8.84
CA ILE A 112 -12.64 -14.36 -8.58
C ILE A 112 -13.10 -13.53 -9.77
N ASN A 113 -13.31 -12.23 -9.56
CA ASN A 113 -13.61 -11.26 -10.60
C ASN A 113 -12.39 -10.40 -10.98
N ASN A 114 -12.56 -9.47 -11.92
CA ASN A 114 -11.48 -8.63 -12.46
C ASN A 114 -10.81 -7.71 -11.44
N THR A 115 -11.44 -7.42 -10.32
CA THR A 115 -10.92 -6.52 -9.27
C THR A 115 -10.39 -7.26 -8.05
N SER A 116 -10.70 -8.55 -7.92
CA SER A 116 -10.39 -9.35 -6.72
C SER A 116 -8.90 -9.55 -6.48
N SER A 117 -8.06 -9.47 -7.53
CA SER A 117 -6.60 -9.55 -7.35
C SER A 117 -5.96 -8.24 -6.91
N GLY A 118 -6.69 -7.14 -6.97
CA GLY A 118 -6.18 -5.81 -6.67
C GLY A 118 -5.37 -5.16 -7.80
N PHE A 119 -5.06 -3.86 -7.60
CA PHE A 119 -4.39 -3.02 -8.60
C PHE A 119 -3.28 -2.14 -8.00
N LEU A 120 -2.81 -2.40 -6.81
CA LEU A 120 -1.88 -1.53 -6.07
C LEU A 120 -0.62 -1.12 -6.88
N PRO A 121 0.11 -2.02 -7.59
CA PRO A 121 1.30 -1.59 -8.33
C PRO A 121 0.97 -0.65 -9.51
N TRP A 122 -0.19 -0.83 -10.16
CA TRP A 122 -0.66 0.09 -11.21
C TRP A 122 -1.04 1.45 -10.65
N LYS A 123 -1.74 1.48 -9.52
CA LYS A 123 -2.09 2.73 -8.83
C LYS A 123 -0.86 3.54 -8.46
N ILE A 124 0.15 2.91 -7.87
CA ILE A 124 1.42 3.56 -7.54
C ILE A 124 2.09 4.10 -8.80
N ALA A 125 2.17 3.32 -9.87
CA ALA A 125 2.79 3.74 -11.12
C ALA A 125 2.06 4.93 -11.78
N GLU A 126 0.74 4.82 -11.92
CA GLU A 126 -0.11 5.85 -12.53
C GLU A 126 0.01 7.19 -11.78
N MET A 127 -0.05 7.17 -10.45
CA MET A 127 0.11 8.38 -9.64
C MET A 127 1.54 8.93 -9.68
N SER A 128 2.56 8.09 -9.76
CA SER A 128 3.96 8.51 -9.89
C SER A 128 4.23 9.18 -11.23
N GLU A 129 3.63 8.66 -12.31
CA GLU A 129 3.68 9.28 -13.65
C GLU A 129 2.91 10.60 -13.69
N LEU A 130 1.73 10.67 -13.06
CA LEU A 130 0.96 11.90 -12.90
C LEU A 130 1.79 12.95 -12.15
N LEU A 131 2.37 12.61 -11.01
CA LEU A 131 3.23 13.50 -10.24
C LEU A 131 4.43 14.00 -11.06
N THR A 132 5.03 13.12 -11.88
CA THR A 132 6.11 13.50 -12.81
C THR A 132 5.61 14.51 -13.85
N SER A 133 4.39 14.34 -14.36
CA SER A 133 3.75 15.25 -15.32
C SER A 133 3.47 16.61 -14.68
N GLU A 134 2.95 16.64 -13.45
CA GLU A 134 2.66 17.87 -12.70
C GLU A 134 3.97 18.65 -12.41
N PHE A 135 5.01 18.01 -11.95
CA PHE A 135 6.32 18.67 -11.80
C PHE A 135 6.88 19.19 -13.11
N ARG A 136 6.60 18.54 -14.25
CA ARG A 136 7.01 19.03 -15.57
C ARG A 136 6.24 20.31 -15.92
N GLN A 137 4.93 20.37 -15.71
CA GLN A 137 4.14 21.56 -15.92
C GLN A 137 4.62 22.71 -15.03
N TRP A 138 4.94 22.42 -13.76
CA TRP A 138 5.51 23.40 -12.85
C TRP A 138 6.81 24.01 -13.36
N ARG A 139 7.70 23.22 -13.99
CA ARG A 139 8.95 23.73 -14.58
C ARG A 139 8.74 24.72 -15.72
N PHE A 140 7.64 24.58 -16.46
CA PHE A 140 7.31 25.45 -17.60
C PHE A 140 6.41 26.62 -17.23
N SER A 141 5.75 26.61 -16.07
CA SER A 141 4.91 27.70 -15.61
C SER A 141 5.74 28.93 -15.18
N ALA A 142 5.16 30.12 -15.36
CA ALA A 142 5.85 31.37 -15.00
C ALA A 142 5.99 31.50 -13.48
N PRO A 143 7.21 31.81 -12.96
CA PRO A 143 7.41 32.05 -11.54
C PRO A 143 6.46 33.12 -10.97
N GLY A 144 5.77 32.82 -9.87
CA GLY A 144 4.84 33.73 -9.21
C GLY A 144 3.47 33.91 -9.91
N SER A 145 3.19 33.18 -10.99
CA SER A 145 1.88 33.20 -11.62
C SER A 145 0.83 32.44 -10.80
N PRO A 146 -0.47 32.81 -10.89
CA PRO A 146 -1.56 32.05 -10.29
C PRO A 146 -1.61 30.58 -10.76
N GLU A 147 -1.33 30.35 -12.06
CA GLU A 147 -1.25 29.01 -12.65
C GLU A 147 -0.23 28.12 -11.93
N ARG A 148 0.97 28.67 -11.65
CA ARG A 148 2.02 27.94 -10.91
C ARG A 148 1.55 27.54 -9.51
N ALA A 149 0.84 28.42 -8.82
CA ALA A 149 0.28 28.12 -7.51
C ALA A 149 -0.77 26.99 -7.57
N PHE A 150 -1.61 26.94 -8.61
CA PHE A 150 -2.55 25.84 -8.80
C PHE A 150 -1.81 24.51 -9.05
N ILE A 151 -0.78 24.50 -9.89
CA ILE A 151 0.04 23.31 -10.13
C ILE A 151 0.75 22.85 -8.83
N GLU A 152 1.20 23.76 -7.98
CA GLU A 152 1.77 23.41 -6.67
C GLU A 152 0.75 22.67 -5.78
N HIS A 153 -0.51 23.09 -5.76
CA HIS A 153 -1.58 22.36 -5.05
C HIS A 153 -1.83 20.97 -5.64
N ASP A 154 -1.87 20.85 -6.98
CA ASP A 154 -2.05 19.56 -7.65
C ASP A 154 -0.90 18.59 -7.32
N ILE A 155 0.35 19.07 -7.37
CA ILE A 155 1.52 18.29 -6.97
C ILE A 155 1.40 17.78 -5.53
N ILE A 156 1.02 18.64 -4.58
CA ILE A 156 0.91 18.27 -3.18
C ILE A 156 -0.21 17.26 -2.96
N HIS A 157 -1.37 17.46 -3.60
CA HIS A 157 -2.47 16.53 -3.51
C HIS A 157 -2.08 15.14 -4.05
N VAL A 158 -1.53 15.08 -5.26
CA VAL A 158 -1.10 13.81 -5.87
C VAL A 158 -0.02 13.14 -5.05
N ALA A 159 0.99 13.89 -4.57
CA ALA A 159 2.10 13.35 -3.78
C ALA A 159 1.62 12.81 -2.42
N GLY A 160 0.72 13.52 -1.73
CA GLY A 160 0.18 13.11 -0.45
C GLY A 160 -0.68 11.84 -0.57
N VAL A 161 -1.62 11.82 -1.52
CA VAL A 161 -2.48 10.64 -1.78
C VAL A 161 -1.65 9.43 -2.22
N LEU A 162 -0.59 9.62 -3.03
CA LEU A 162 0.34 8.55 -3.40
C LEU A 162 1.00 7.92 -2.17
N GLY A 163 1.25 8.70 -1.12
CA GLY A 163 1.82 8.23 0.14
C GLY A 163 1.04 7.09 0.77
N HIS A 164 -0.28 7.12 0.65
CA HIS A 164 -1.16 6.03 1.12
C HIS A 164 -0.83 4.70 0.45
N PHE A 165 -0.92 4.65 -0.88
CA PHE A 165 -0.74 3.42 -1.64
C PHE A 165 0.69 2.86 -1.53
N VAL A 166 1.69 3.73 -1.41
CA VAL A 166 3.07 3.30 -1.17
C VAL A 166 3.23 2.71 0.24
N ALA A 167 2.59 3.29 1.26
CA ALA A 167 2.59 2.71 2.60
C ALA A 167 1.91 1.33 2.61
N ASP A 168 0.75 1.18 1.94
CA ASP A 168 0.06 -0.10 1.80
C ASP A 168 0.95 -1.19 1.18
N SER A 169 1.72 -0.83 0.16
CA SER A 169 2.64 -1.77 -0.49
C SER A 169 3.72 -2.32 0.45
N ALA A 170 4.02 -1.63 1.56
CA ALA A 170 4.96 -2.09 2.58
C ALA A 170 4.34 -3.07 3.59
N ASN A 171 3.01 -3.09 3.71
CA ASN A 171 2.30 -4.00 4.60
C ASN A 171 2.12 -5.38 3.95
N PRO A 172 2.65 -6.46 4.52
CA PRO A 172 2.46 -7.80 3.95
C PRO A 172 1.00 -8.20 3.78
N HIS A 173 0.08 -7.74 4.64
CA HIS A 173 -1.35 -8.04 4.53
C HIS A 173 -1.98 -7.48 3.23
N HIS A 174 -1.45 -6.40 2.66
CA HIS A 174 -1.91 -5.83 1.39
C HIS A 174 -1.36 -6.55 0.15
N THR A 175 -0.65 -7.67 0.34
CA THR A 175 0.01 -8.38 -0.76
C THR A 175 -0.41 -9.83 -0.89
N THR A 176 -1.46 -10.26 -0.16
CA THR A 176 -1.82 -11.67 -0.01
C THR A 176 -3.33 -11.89 0.19
N ILE A 177 -3.82 -13.02 -0.30
CA ILE A 177 -5.18 -13.51 0.01
C ILE A 177 -5.38 -13.79 1.50
N ASN A 178 -4.31 -13.93 2.27
CA ASN A 178 -4.34 -14.08 3.72
C ASN A 178 -4.32 -12.71 4.42
N PHE A 179 -5.07 -11.73 3.91
CA PHE A 179 -4.98 -10.36 4.41
C PHE A 179 -5.54 -10.16 5.83
N ASN A 180 -6.51 -10.97 6.26
CA ASN A 180 -7.12 -10.84 7.60
C ASN A 180 -7.47 -12.19 8.23
N GLY A 181 -6.50 -13.09 8.24
CA GLY A 181 -6.62 -14.46 8.71
C GLY A 181 -6.12 -15.44 7.64
N TRP A 182 -5.48 -16.52 8.09
CA TRP A 182 -4.92 -17.52 7.18
C TRP A 182 -6.02 -18.37 6.55
N VAL A 183 -6.14 -18.35 5.22
CA VAL A 183 -7.20 -19.03 4.45
C VAL A 183 -6.71 -20.28 3.69
N LEU A 184 -5.39 -20.49 3.61
CA LEU A 184 -4.76 -21.65 2.98
C LEU A 184 -4.66 -22.83 3.98
N PRO A 185 -4.25 -24.07 3.55
CA PRO A 185 -3.94 -25.15 4.48
C PRO A 185 -3.01 -24.66 5.60
N ASN A 186 -3.37 -24.92 6.86
CA ASN A 186 -2.78 -24.28 8.04
C ASN A 186 -2.12 -25.28 9.02
N PRO A 187 -1.09 -26.03 8.59
CA PRO A 187 -0.37 -26.94 9.50
C PRO A 187 0.46 -26.19 10.55
N GLN A 188 0.70 -24.90 10.34
CA GLN A 188 1.46 -24.04 11.26
C GLN A 188 0.56 -23.38 12.33
N HIS A 189 -0.76 -23.58 12.28
CA HIS A 189 -1.72 -22.98 13.20
C HIS A 189 -1.66 -21.44 13.24
N TYR A 190 -1.51 -20.81 12.08
CA TYR A 190 -1.58 -19.35 11.95
C TYR A 190 -2.97 -18.84 12.34
N PRO A 191 -3.08 -17.60 12.86
CA PRO A 191 -4.36 -17.01 13.23
C PRO A 191 -5.36 -16.99 12.05
N THR A 192 -6.63 -17.31 12.38
CA THR A 192 -7.76 -17.31 11.42
C THR A 192 -8.94 -16.49 11.95
N ASP A 193 -8.67 -15.63 12.94
CA ASP A 193 -9.67 -14.92 13.74
C ASP A 193 -10.24 -13.67 13.07
N CYS A 194 -9.81 -13.33 11.87
CA CYS A 194 -10.17 -12.11 11.15
C CYS A 194 -9.79 -10.80 11.88
N GLU A 195 -8.79 -10.84 12.76
CA GLU A 195 -8.29 -9.70 13.51
C GLU A 195 -6.81 -9.39 13.26
N THR A 196 -6.09 -10.27 12.56
CA THR A 196 -4.64 -10.15 12.38
C THR A 196 -4.25 -8.83 11.69
N HIS A 197 -5.06 -8.36 10.77
CA HIS A 197 -4.85 -7.11 10.05
C HIS A 197 -4.89 -5.92 11.03
N ASP A 198 -6.02 -5.72 11.71
CA ASP A 198 -6.19 -4.64 12.69
C ASP A 198 -5.19 -4.74 13.85
N ARG A 199 -4.90 -5.95 14.32
CA ARG A 199 -3.94 -6.22 15.39
C ARG A 199 -2.54 -5.70 15.03
N PHE A 200 -2.07 -5.98 13.82
CA PHE A 200 -0.76 -5.56 13.34
C PHE A 200 -0.69 -4.07 13.02
N GLU A 201 -1.56 -3.59 12.16
CA GLU A 201 -1.43 -2.28 11.53
C GLU A 201 -2.01 -1.12 12.34
N THR A 202 -3.07 -1.38 13.14
CA THR A 202 -3.76 -0.35 13.89
C THR A 202 -3.39 -0.41 15.35
N ARG A 203 -3.72 -1.53 16.02
CA ARG A 203 -3.54 -1.65 17.48
C ARG A 203 -2.06 -1.61 17.87
N PHE A 204 -1.23 -2.43 17.22
CA PHE A 204 0.18 -2.52 17.58
C PHE A 204 0.95 -1.25 17.18
N VAL A 205 0.71 -0.68 15.99
CA VAL A 205 1.33 0.58 15.58
C VAL A 205 0.97 1.71 16.54
N SER A 206 -0.32 1.81 16.91
CA SER A 206 -0.77 2.86 17.84
C SER A 206 -0.12 2.73 19.22
N HIS A 207 0.12 1.50 19.67
CA HIS A 207 0.65 1.20 20.98
C HIS A 207 2.19 1.30 21.08
N ALA A 208 2.92 0.86 20.04
CA ALA A 208 4.34 0.52 20.16
C ALA A 208 5.30 1.32 19.27
N ILE A 209 4.81 2.02 18.24
CA ILE A 209 5.66 2.62 17.22
C ILE A 209 5.64 4.15 17.31
N ASP A 210 6.83 4.74 17.35
CA ASP A 210 7.05 6.18 17.28
C ASP A 210 7.84 6.56 16.01
N LEU A 211 7.81 7.84 15.63
CA LEU A 211 8.49 8.36 14.45
C LEU A 211 9.99 8.05 14.46
N SER A 212 10.65 8.13 15.62
CA SER A 212 12.08 7.82 15.77
C SER A 212 12.43 6.35 15.46
N ASP A 213 11.49 5.41 15.75
CA ASP A 213 11.66 4.01 15.39
C ASP A 213 11.73 3.81 13.88
N VAL A 214 10.94 4.60 13.13
CA VAL A 214 10.85 4.54 11.68
C VAL A 214 12.03 5.29 11.03
N THR A 215 12.27 6.53 11.43
CA THR A 215 13.31 7.38 10.81
C THR A 215 14.71 6.84 10.99
N SER A 216 15.00 6.13 12.09
CA SER A 216 16.30 5.48 12.33
C SER A 216 16.62 4.33 11.37
N ARG A 217 15.64 3.87 10.58
CA ARG A 217 15.72 2.73 9.66
C ARG A 217 15.61 3.11 8.18
N LEU A 218 15.53 4.42 7.88
CA LEU A 218 15.43 4.88 6.50
C LEU A 218 16.66 4.50 5.68
N GLY A 219 16.41 3.96 4.48
CA GLY A 219 17.48 3.75 3.49
C GLY A 219 17.99 5.05 2.89
N SER A 220 19.12 4.98 2.16
CA SER A 220 19.62 6.11 1.39
C SER A 220 18.69 6.43 0.20
N PRO A 221 18.53 7.72 -0.19
CA PRO A 221 17.73 8.10 -1.34
C PRO A 221 18.21 7.43 -2.64
N THR A 222 17.27 6.89 -3.41
CA THR A 222 17.54 6.17 -4.65
C THR A 222 16.59 6.63 -5.76
N LEU A 223 17.13 6.94 -6.94
CA LEU A 223 16.32 7.29 -8.11
C LEU A 223 15.68 6.05 -8.74
N ARG A 224 14.39 6.17 -9.07
CA ARG A 224 13.60 5.14 -9.74
C ARG A 224 13.24 5.61 -11.15
N SER A 225 13.44 4.76 -12.14
CA SER A 225 13.17 5.07 -13.55
C SER A 225 11.91 4.38 -14.08
N ASP A 226 11.56 3.23 -13.53
CA ASP A 226 10.38 2.44 -13.86
C ASP A 226 9.53 2.26 -12.60
N TYR A 227 8.44 3.01 -12.51
CA TYR A 227 7.59 3.02 -11.32
C TYR A 227 6.80 1.73 -11.15
N PHE A 228 6.33 1.11 -12.27
CA PHE A 228 5.59 -0.14 -12.19
C PHE A 228 6.49 -1.29 -11.74
N ALA A 229 7.63 -1.47 -12.38
CA ALA A 229 8.58 -2.51 -11.98
C ALA A 229 9.04 -2.32 -10.53
N THR A 230 9.31 -1.07 -10.12
CA THR A 230 9.68 -0.73 -8.73
C THR A 230 8.58 -1.12 -7.74
N ALA A 231 7.32 -0.74 -8.00
CA ALA A 231 6.20 -1.06 -7.12
C ALA A 231 5.95 -2.57 -7.04
N LEU A 232 6.00 -3.28 -8.17
CA LEU A 232 5.78 -4.71 -8.24
C LEU A 232 6.88 -5.50 -7.49
N GLU A 233 8.15 -5.12 -7.67
CA GLU A 233 9.27 -5.73 -6.95
C GLU A 233 9.14 -5.50 -5.43
N PHE A 234 8.76 -4.29 -5.02
CA PHE A 234 8.57 -3.95 -3.63
C PHE A 234 7.41 -4.77 -2.99
N ILE A 235 6.29 -4.91 -3.70
CA ILE A 235 5.15 -5.75 -3.27
C ILE A 235 5.57 -7.21 -3.14
N ARG A 236 6.34 -7.74 -4.09
CA ARG A 236 6.90 -9.10 -3.99
C ARG A 236 7.76 -9.30 -2.76
N GLY A 237 8.59 -8.30 -2.43
CA GLY A 237 9.38 -8.29 -1.20
C GLY A 237 8.52 -8.28 0.07
N SER A 238 7.41 -7.53 0.07
CA SER A 238 6.45 -7.50 1.18
C SER A 238 5.69 -8.82 1.30
N ASN A 239 5.26 -9.42 0.17
CA ASN A 239 4.59 -10.72 0.14
C ASN A 239 5.47 -11.84 0.70
N ALA A 240 6.76 -11.84 0.41
CA ALA A 240 7.72 -12.81 0.97
C ALA A 240 7.80 -12.78 2.51
N LEU A 241 7.27 -11.74 3.15
CA LEU A 241 7.24 -11.59 4.60
C LEU A 241 5.91 -12.03 5.25
N VAL A 242 4.92 -12.44 4.47
CA VAL A 242 3.58 -12.83 4.97
C VAL A 242 3.67 -13.96 6.01
N GLU A 243 4.37 -15.05 5.70
CA GLU A 243 4.51 -16.16 6.67
C GLU A 243 5.28 -15.74 7.94
N ARG A 244 6.27 -14.86 7.80
CA ARG A 244 6.99 -14.33 8.98
C ARG A 244 6.05 -13.53 9.86
N LEU A 245 5.23 -12.66 9.28
CA LEU A 245 4.23 -11.87 10.00
C LEU A 245 3.26 -12.79 10.74
N TYR A 246 2.69 -13.80 10.06
CA TYR A 246 1.74 -14.74 10.66
C TYR A 246 2.35 -15.58 11.78
N ARG A 247 3.60 -15.99 11.66
CA ARG A 247 4.33 -16.67 12.74
C ARG A 247 4.48 -15.78 13.96
N MET A 248 4.88 -14.52 13.74
CA MET A 248 5.04 -13.55 14.83
C MET A 248 3.69 -13.24 15.50
N ASP A 249 2.60 -13.12 14.73
CA ASP A 249 1.26 -12.90 15.26
C ASP A 249 0.77 -14.09 16.10
N ARG A 250 0.92 -15.33 15.60
CA ARG A 250 0.65 -16.55 16.35
C ARG A 250 1.39 -16.60 17.67
N ASP A 251 2.64 -16.17 17.68
CA ASP A 251 3.51 -16.21 18.86
C ASP A 251 3.27 -15.00 19.80
N GLY A 252 2.32 -14.10 19.44
CA GLY A 252 1.87 -12.98 20.26
C GLY A 252 2.73 -11.72 20.17
N ALA A 253 3.56 -11.59 19.11
CA ALA A 253 4.46 -10.45 18.97
C ALA A 253 3.72 -9.10 18.77
N PHE A 254 2.45 -9.14 18.36
CA PHE A 254 1.60 -7.95 18.14
C PHE A 254 0.48 -7.80 19.19
N ASP A 255 0.54 -8.59 20.27
CA ASP A 255 -0.43 -8.52 21.36
C ASP A 255 -0.17 -7.30 22.25
N VAL A 256 -1.06 -6.31 22.20
CA VAL A 256 -0.96 -5.06 22.98
C VAL A 256 -1.25 -5.21 24.47
N PHE A 257 -1.73 -6.37 24.90
CA PHE A 257 -1.97 -6.70 26.31
C PHE A 257 -0.75 -7.33 26.98
N ARG A 258 0.34 -7.53 26.24
CA ARG A 258 1.65 -8.02 26.71
C ARG A 258 2.70 -6.91 26.65
N PRO A 259 3.85 -7.07 27.33
CA PRO A 259 4.99 -6.20 27.10
C PRO A 259 5.34 -6.16 25.61
N VAL A 260 5.66 -4.96 25.09
CA VAL A 260 5.98 -4.77 23.66
C VAL A 260 7.11 -5.71 23.23
N SER A 261 6.83 -6.56 22.26
CA SER A 261 7.81 -7.46 21.67
C SER A 261 8.89 -6.67 20.92
N PRO A 262 10.19 -6.81 21.27
CA PRO A 262 11.26 -6.16 20.51
C PRO A 262 11.29 -6.58 19.04
N GLU A 263 11.01 -7.86 18.75
CA GLU A 263 10.94 -8.36 17.37
C GLU A 263 9.72 -7.79 16.61
N GLY A 264 8.55 -7.75 17.27
CA GLY A 264 7.34 -7.13 16.71
C GLY A 264 7.55 -5.66 16.39
N LYS A 265 8.15 -4.92 17.34
CA LYS A 265 8.48 -3.50 17.16
C LYS A 265 9.47 -3.28 16.01
N ALA A 266 10.55 -4.06 15.97
CA ALA A 266 11.56 -3.96 14.91
C ALA A 266 10.95 -4.26 13.52
N PHE A 267 10.20 -5.36 13.41
CA PHE A 267 9.56 -5.74 12.14
C PHE A 267 8.61 -4.66 11.64
N THR A 268 7.75 -4.13 12.50
CA THR A 268 6.78 -3.09 12.14
C THR A 268 7.47 -1.80 11.70
N ALA A 269 8.47 -1.36 12.48
CA ALA A 269 9.25 -0.17 12.14
C ALA A 269 10.03 -0.33 10.83
N ASP A 270 10.58 -1.52 10.56
CA ASP A 270 11.25 -1.83 9.28
C ASP A 270 10.27 -1.76 8.09
N ARG A 271 9.01 -2.19 8.26
CA ARG A 271 8.02 -2.10 7.19
C ARG A 271 7.62 -0.65 6.89
N LEU A 272 7.32 0.13 7.94
CA LEU A 272 7.01 1.56 7.80
C LEU A 272 8.19 2.33 7.19
N ALA A 273 9.42 2.06 7.62
CA ALA A 273 10.62 2.69 7.08
C ALA A 273 10.90 2.32 5.62
N ALA A 274 10.61 1.08 5.23
CA ALA A 274 10.72 0.64 3.84
C ALA A 274 9.71 1.38 2.94
N GLY A 275 8.44 1.51 3.37
CA GLY A 275 7.42 2.32 2.69
C GLY A 275 7.81 3.79 2.59
N ALA A 276 8.25 4.39 3.71
CA ALA A 276 8.72 5.76 3.75
C ALA A 276 9.92 6.03 2.81
N SER A 277 10.89 5.11 2.78
CA SER A 277 12.05 5.22 1.89
C SER A 277 11.63 5.15 0.43
N LEU A 278 10.72 4.23 0.06
CA LEU A 278 10.20 4.12 -1.29
C LEU A 278 9.41 5.37 -1.69
N LEU A 279 8.56 5.89 -0.81
CA LEU A 279 7.79 7.11 -1.06
C LEU A 279 8.69 8.32 -1.33
N ARG A 280 9.70 8.53 -0.49
CA ARG A 280 10.73 9.56 -0.70
C ARG A 280 11.43 9.38 -2.05
N ASP A 281 11.83 8.17 -2.38
CA ASP A 281 12.50 7.83 -3.64
C ASP A 281 11.61 8.17 -4.84
N ILE A 282 10.30 7.86 -4.77
CA ILE A 282 9.34 8.16 -5.83
C ILE A 282 9.13 9.68 -5.97
N TRP A 283 8.92 10.42 -4.87
CA TRP A 283 8.78 11.87 -4.92
C TRP A 283 10.00 12.53 -5.57
N TRP A 284 11.19 12.16 -5.13
CA TRP A 284 12.42 12.67 -5.69
C TRP A 284 12.60 12.27 -7.16
N SER A 285 12.29 11.03 -7.51
CA SER A 285 12.35 10.55 -8.89
C SER A 285 11.39 11.28 -9.82
N ALA A 286 10.17 11.55 -9.36
CA ALA A 286 9.20 12.33 -10.12
C ALA A 286 9.71 13.73 -10.42
N TRP A 287 10.28 14.41 -9.41
CA TRP A 287 10.96 15.69 -9.60
C TRP A 287 12.12 15.60 -10.60
N ARG A 288 13.02 14.63 -10.46
CA ARG A 288 14.21 14.48 -11.34
C ARG A 288 13.80 14.09 -12.76
N ASN A 289 12.87 13.17 -12.92
CA ASN A 289 12.39 12.71 -14.21
C ASN A 289 11.57 13.78 -14.95
N SER A 290 10.92 14.71 -14.23
CA SER A 290 10.17 15.81 -14.83
C SER A 290 11.04 16.77 -15.67
N ALA A 291 12.37 16.79 -15.46
CA ALA A 291 13.31 17.58 -16.26
C ALA A 291 13.54 16.98 -17.68
N LYS A 292 13.20 15.71 -17.90
CA LYS A 292 13.34 15.04 -19.19
C LYS A 292 12.10 15.32 -20.04
N PRO A 293 12.24 15.48 -21.39
CA PRO A 293 11.07 15.54 -22.26
C PRO A 293 10.23 14.26 -22.12
N PRO A 294 8.89 14.35 -22.33
CA PRO A 294 8.06 13.16 -22.34
C PRO A 294 8.55 12.18 -23.40
N ALA A 295 8.48 10.88 -23.09
CA ALA A 295 8.74 9.85 -24.10
C ALA A 295 7.80 10.08 -25.30
N ARG A 296 8.36 10.14 -26.51
CA ARG A 296 7.53 10.18 -27.73
C ARG A 296 6.83 8.83 -27.85
N ARG A 297 5.51 8.89 -27.92
CA ARG A 297 4.67 7.72 -28.24
C ARG A 297 4.87 7.29 -29.67
#